data_110a35512d885754c786953f43acec15
#
_entry.id   110a35512d885754c786953f43acec15
#
_cell.length_a   1.000
_cell.length_b   1.000
_cell.length_c   1.000
_cell.angle_alpha   90.00
_cell.angle_beta   90.00
_cell.angle_gamma   90.00
#
_symmetry.space_group_name_H-M   'P 1'
#
loop_
_entity.id
_entity.type
_entity.pdbx_description
1 polymer ?
#
loop_
_entity_poly.entity_id
_entity_poly.type
_entity_poly.pdbx_seq_one_letter_code
_entity_poly.pdbx_strand_id
1 'polypeptide(L)'
;MALARRFNPPPNWPAAPAGWVPPPGWQPDPSWGPPPPDWPLWVTHRANPRAFAWSFAFAGAYYLLILIVALVGTGGNVNPETAGYVLVPFLMAGLVTGLIARARPVRWGIWLYPLVVFGIALAFSVVSNLGRASGG
;
A
#
# COMPACT_ATOMS: atom_id res chain seq x y z
N MET A 1 -11.54 -4.07 12.01
CA MET A 1 -10.25 -4.51 11.43
C MET A 1 -9.17 -4.25 12.47
N ALA A 2 -8.58 -5.30 13.06
CA ALA A 2 -7.58 -5.15 14.11
C ALA A 2 -6.26 -4.69 13.47
N LEU A 3 -5.82 -3.49 13.83
CA LEU A 3 -4.46 -3.03 13.50
C LEU A 3 -3.45 -3.95 14.20
N ALA A 4 -2.41 -4.38 13.48
CA ALA A 4 -1.33 -5.17 14.08
C ALA A 4 -0.70 -4.37 15.22
N ARG A 5 -0.89 -4.82 16.43
CA ARG A 5 -0.27 -4.23 17.62
C ARG A 5 1.09 -4.88 17.81
N ARG A 6 2.11 -4.07 18.03
CA ARG A 6 3.43 -4.52 18.41
C ARG A 6 3.61 -4.26 19.90
N PHE A 7 4.16 -5.24 20.60
CA PHE A 7 4.59 -5.04 21.98
C PHE A 7 5.76 -4.06 22.04
N ASN A 8 5.67 -3.10 22.96
CA ASN A 8 6.65 -2.03 23.15
C ASN A 8 7.14 -2.10 24.60
N PRO A 9 8.17 -2.92 24.90
CA PRO A 9 8.67 -3.05 26.25
C PRO A 9 9.18 -1.70 26.76
N PRO A 10 8.89 -1.35 28.02
CA PRO A 10 9.44 -0.15 28.65
C PRO A 10 10.97 -0.19 28.70
N PRO A 11 11.65 0.96 28.74
CA PRO A 11 13.11 1.04 28.73
C PRO A 11 13.77 0.43 29.98
N ASN A 12 13.01 0.31 31.07
CA ASN A 12 13.45 -0.33 32.32
C ASN A 12 13.24 -1.85 32.36
N TRP A 13 12.63 -2.45 31.32
CA TRP A 13 12.46 -3.89 31.21
C TRP A 13 13.52 -4.52 30.30
N PRO A 14 13.78 -5.83 30.43
CA PRO A 14 14.65 -6.53 29.51
C PRO A 14 14.17 -6.40 28.05
N ALA A 15 15.12 -6.27 27.12
CA ALA A 15 14.80 -6.18 25.71
C ALA A 15 14.13 -7.46 25.23
N ALA A 16 12.93 -7.34 24.67
CA ALA A 16 12.25 -8.47 24.07
C ALA A 16 12.95 -8.89 22.76
N PRO A 17 13.02 -10.20 22.44
CA PRO A 17 13.54 -10.67 21.16
C PRO A 17 12.82 -10.01 19.98
N ALA A 18 13.53 -9.83 18.86
CA ALA A 18 12.94 -9.23 17.66
C ALA A 18 11.72 -10.03 17.19
N GLY A 19 10.57 -9.35 17.07
CA GLY A 19 9.32 -9.99 16.64
C GLY A 19 8.56 -10.77 17.73
N TRP A 20 9.04 -10.78 18.96
CA TRP A 20 8.34 -11.43 20.05
C TRP A 20 6.99 -10.76 20.35
N VAL A 21 5.96 -11.58 20.53
CA VAL A 21 4.61 -11.15 20.90
C VAL A 21 4.23 -11.90 22.19
N PRO A 22 3.80 -11.20 23.24
CA PRO A 22 3.33 -11.84 24.45
C PRO A 22 2.20 -12.83 24.16
N PRO A 23 2.26 -14.08 24.65
CA PRO A 23 1.16 -15.02 24.51
C PRO A 23 -0.08 -14.56 25.31
N PRO A 24 -1.27 -15.10 25.02
CA PRO A 24 -2.47 -14.82 25.80
C PRO A 24 -2.25 -15.14 27.28
N GLY A 25 -2.56 -14.20 28.17
CA GLY A 25 -2.38 -14.35 29.61
C GLY A 25 -0.98 -14.06 30.13
N TRP A 26 -0.04 -13.67 29.27
CA TRP A 26 1.30 -13.28 29.70
C TRP A 26 1.25 -12.06 30.64
N GLN A 27 1.99 -12.13 31.72
CA GLN A 27 2.20 -11.03 32.65
C GLN A 27 3.71 -10.74 32.76
N PRO A 28 4.10 -9.46 32.91
CA PRO A 28 5.49 -9.12 33.12
C PRO A 28 5.99 -9.68 34.45
N ASP A 29 7.27 -10.01 34.50
CA ASP A 29 7.92 -10.43 35.73
C ASP A 29 7.85 -9.29 36.78
N PRO A 30 7.35 -9.53 37.98
CA PRO A 30 7.28 -8.51 39.03
C PRO A 30 8.63 -7.85 39.35
N SER A 31 9.74 -8.54 39.11
CA SER A 31 11.09 -8.01 39.32
C SER A 31 11.48 -6.87 38.37
N TRP A 32 10.79 -6.71 37.22
CA TRP A 32 11.09 -5.67 36.26
C TRP A 32 10.55 -4.29 36.68
N GLY A 33 9.72 -4.25 37.72
CA GLY A 33 9.07 -3.03 38.18
C GLY A 33 7.97 -2.52 37.23
N PRO A 34 7.22 -1.49 37.66
CA PRO A 34 6.16 -0.93 36.87
C PRO A 34 6.72 -0.16 35.65
N PRO A 35 5.97 -0.15 34.52
CA PRO A 35 6.32 0.72 33.40
C PRO A 35 6.28 2.20 33.82
N PRO A 36 7.02 3.09 33.11
CA PRO A 36 6.88 4.53 33.32
C PRO A 36 5.42 4.98 33.19
N PRO A 37 5.02 6.07 33.88
CA PRO A 37 3.67 6.61 33.73
C PRO A 37 3.33 6.85 32.26
N ASP A 38 2.12 6.48 31.86
CA ASP A 38 1.60 6.64 30.50
C ASP A 38 2.37 5.89 29.38
N TRP A 39 3.23 4.95 29.72
CA TRP A 39 3.96 4.17 28.72
C TRP A 39 3.03 3.26 27.90
N PRO A 40 2.96 3.42 26.56
CA PRO A 40 2.13 2.55 25.75
C PRO A 40 2.80 1.18 25.54
N LEU A 41 2.35 0.17 26.26
CA LEU A 41 2.82 -1.22 26.10
C LEU A 41 2.50 -1.81 24.71
N TRP A 42 1.51 -1.27 24.04
CA TRP A 42 1.07 -1.69 22.72
C TRP A 42 1.05 -0.51 21.77
N VAL A 43 1.89 -0.55 20.75
CA VAL A 43 1.91 0.45 19.69
C VAL A 43 1.34 -0.12 18.39
N THR A 44 0.56 0.68 17.69
CA THR A 44 0.06 0.32 16.36
C THR A 44 1.19 0.40 15.36
N HIS A 45 1.50 -0.72 14.72
CA HIS A 45 2.51 -0.76 13.67
C HIS A 45 1.84 -0.83 12.29
N ARG A 46 2.18 0.12 11.42
CA ARG A 46 1.80 0.04 10.01
C ARG A 46 2.78 -0.87 9.29
N ALA A 47 2.29 -2.02 8.82
CA ALA A 47 3.12 -2.99 8.11
C ALA A 47 3.72 -2.41 6.82
N ASN A 48 3.01 -1.47 6.17
CA ASN A 48 3.39 -0.89 4.89
C ASN A 48 3.46 0.66 4.96
N PRO A 49 4.52 1.24 5.60
CA PRO A 49 4.61 2.70 5.78
C PRO A 49 4.77 3.45 4.45
N ARG A 50 5.39 2.82 3.45
CA ARG A 50 5.62 3.40 2.10
C ARG A 50 4.62 2.90 1.06
N ALA A 51 3.42 2.46 1.48
CA ALA A 51 2.42 1.90 0.58
C ALA A 51 2.09 2.82 -0.60
N PHE A 52 1.80 4.09 -0.33
CA PHE A 52 1.50 5.05 -1.39
C PHE A 52 2.68 5.33 -2.31
N ALA A 53 3.89 5.47 -1.76
CA ALA A 53 5.08 5.72 -2.57
C ALA A 53 5.30 4.59 -3.60
N TRP A 54 5.23 3.33 -3.18
CA TRP A 54 5.37 2.20 -4.09
C TRP A 54 4.20 2.09 -5.06
N SER A 55 2.96 2.29 -4.60
CA SER A 55 1.79 2.22 -5.48
C SER A 55 1.84 3.24 -6.60
N PHE A 56 2.15 4.51 -6.30
CA PHE A 56 2.26 5.56 -7.30
C PHE A 56 3.52 5.44 -8.17
N ALA A 57 4.62 4.93 -7.64
CA ALA A 57 5.82 4.66 -8.44
C ALA A 57 5.52 3.62 -9.54
N PHE A 58 4.83 2.52 -9.22
CA PHE A 58 4.46 1.52 -10.22
C PHE A 58 3.33 2.01 -11.14
N ALA A 59 2.35 2.75 -10.64
CA ALA A 59 1.31 3.36 -11.47
C ALA A 59 1.92 4.32 -12.50
N GLY A 60 2.85 5.17 -12.08
CA GLY A 60 3.59 6.06 -12.96
C GLY A 60 4.46 5.33 -13.98
N ALA A 61 5.14 4.26 -13.56
CA ALA A 61 5.96 3.44 -14.46
C ALA A 61 5.11 2.79 -15.56
N TYR A 62 3.95 2.22 -15.22
CA TYR A 62 3.02 1.66 -16.21
C TYR A 62 2.45 2.73 -17.15
N TYR A 63 2.07 3.89 -16.63
CA TYR A 63 1.60 4.99 -17.45
C TYR A 63 2.67 5.46 -18.44
N LEU A 64 3.91 5.64 -17.98
CA LEU A 64 5.02 6.02 -18.85
C LEU A 64 5.31 4.97 -19.91
N LEU A 65 5.24 3.69 -19.56
CA LEU A 65 5.42 2.60 -20.53
C LEU A 65 4.37 2.66 -21.64
N ILE A 66 3.09 2.87 -21.27
CA ILE A 66 1.99 2.98 -22.25
C ILE A 66 2.17 4.24 -23.11
N LEU A 67 2.58 5.36 -22.53
CA LEU A 67 2.88 6.56 -23.28
C LEU A 67 4.01 6.34 -24.30
N ILE A 68 5.08 5.68 -23.90
CA ILE A 68 6.22 5.36 -24.80
C ILE A 68 5.73 4.47 -25.95
N VAL A 69 4.96 3.43 -25.66
CA VAL A 69 4.39 2.54 -26.68
C VAL A 69 3.47 3.32 -27.64
N ALA A 70 2.62 4.22 -27.12
CA ALA A 70 1.75 5.05 -27.92
C ALA A 70 2.53 6.03 -28.80
N LEU A 71 3.56 6.70 -28.26
CA LEU A 71 4.43 7.61 -29.01
C LEU A 71 5.14 6.90 -30.16
N VAL A 72 5.69 5.71 -29.90
CA VAL A 72 6.36 4.92 -30.93
C VAL A 72 5.36 4.44 -32.00
N GLY A 73 4.19 3.93 -31.56
CA GLY A 73 3.16 3.41 -32.47
C GLY A 73 2.49 4.47 -33.34
N THR A 74 2.43 5.72 -32.87
CA THR A 74 1.82 6.86 -33.63
C THR A 74 2.83 7.76 -34.31
N GLY A 75 4.11 7.40 -34.32
CA GLY A 75 5.16 8.25 -34.88
C GLY A 75 5.32 9.61 -34.19
N GLY A 76 5.06 9.66 -32.88
CA GLY A 76 5.18 10.87 -32.06
C GLY A 76 3.87 11.70 -31.93
N ASN A 77 2.79 11.28 -32.56
CA ASN A 77 1.50 11.98 -32.59
C ASN A 77 0.55 11.45 -31.50
N VAL A 78 0.84 11.69 -30.22
CA VAL A 78 -0.07 11.37 -29.12
C VAL A 78 -0.93 12.59 -28.81
N ASN A 79 -2.25 12.44 -28.94
CA ASN A 79 -3.19 13.48 -28.55
C ASN A 79 -3.13 13.69 -27.01
N PRO A 80 -2.87 14.93 -26.53
CA PRO A 80 -2.81 15.22 -25.09
C PRO A 80 -4.09 14.82 -24.31
N GLU A 81 -5.24 14.94 -24.94
CA GLU A 81 -6.52 14.54 -24.36
C GLU A 81 -6.56 13.04 -24.11
N THR A 82 -6.15 12.22 -25.08
CA THR A 82 -6.06 10.76 -24.93
C THR A 82 -5.06 10.37 -23.86
N ALA A 83 -3.91 11.04 -23.79
CA ALA A 83 -2.93 10.82 -22.73
C ALA A 83 -3.50 11.09 -21.33
N GLY A 84 -4.29 12.16 -21.19
CA GLY A 84 -5.01 12.48 -19.95
C GLY A 84 -6.02 11.41 -19.55
N TYR A 85 -6.82 10.91 -20.49
CA TYR A 85 -7.78 9.84 -20.21
C TYR A 85 -7.11 8.55 -19.77
N VAL A 86 -5.98 8.20 -20.35
CA VAL A 86 -5.20 7.00 -19.96
C VAL A 86 -4.57 7.17 -18.58
N LEU A 87 -4.24 8.38 -18.15
CA LEU A 87 -3.65 8.63 -16.83
C LEU A 87 -4.59 8.30 -15.66
N VAL A 88 -5.89 8.60 -15.81
CA VAL A 88 -6.89 8.48 -14.73
C VAL A 88 -6.96 7.06 -14.14
N PRO A 89 -7.08 5.97 -14.91
CA PRO A 89 -7.06 4.61 -14.37
C PRO A 89 -5.82 4.31 -13.52
N PHE A 90 -4.65 4.80 -13.90
CA PHE A 90 -3.41 4.57 -13.16
C PHE A 90 -3.34 5.36 -11.86
N LEU A 91 -3.81 6.60 -11.84
CA LEU A 91 -3.93 7.40 -10.62
C LEU A 91 -4.89 6.72 -9.62
N MET A 92 -6.04 6.26 -10.09
CA MET A 92 -7.00 5.54 -9.27
C MET A 92 -6.45 4.19 -8.78
N ALA A 93 -5.76 3.45 -9.65
CA ALA A 93 -5.12 2.21 -9.27
C ALA A 93 -4.03 2.43 -8.21
N GLY A 94 -3.20 3.45 -8.34
CA GLY A 94 -2.20 3.83 -7.35
C GLY A 94 -2.82 4.18 -6.00
N LEU A 95 -3.88 4.98 -6.00
CA LEU A 95 -4.62 5.37 -4.79
C LEU A 95 -5.23 4.14 -4.09
N VAL A 96 -6.00 3.34 -4.82
CA VAL A 96 -6.69 2.16 -4.26
C VAL A 96 -5.68 1.13 -3.75
N THR A 97 -4.62 0.85 -4.51
CA THR A 97 -3.55 -0.06 -4.08
C THR A 97 -2.87 0.46 -2.81
N GLY A 98 -2.57 1.75 -2.73
CA GLY A 98 -1.98 2.38 -1.55
C GLY A 98 -2.86 2.27 -0.32
N LEU A 99 -4.17 2.48 -0.45
CA LEU A 99 -5.16 2.32 0.62
C LEU A 99 -5.25 0.86 1.10
N ILE A 100 -5.34 -0.09 0.16
CA ILE A 100 -5.40 -1.52 0.48
C ILE A 100 -4.13 -1.96 1.20
N ALA A 101 -2.95 -1.64 0.67
CA ALA A 101 -1.68 -2.03 1.26
C ALA A 101 -1.49 -1.42 2.65
N ARG A 102 -1.90 -0.15 2.85
CA ARG A 102 -1.82 0.53 4.15
C ARG A 102 -2.75 -0.05 5.20
N ALA A 103 -3.93 -0.55 4.77
CA ALA A 103 -4.93 -1.17 5.65
C ALA A 103 -4.56 -2.61 6.06
N ARG A 104 -3.64 -3.26 5.37
CA ARG A 104 -3.26 -4.64 5.65
C ARG A 104 -2.29 -4.76 6.82
N PRO A 105 -2.51 -5.72 7.74
CA PRO A 105 -1.61 -5.97 8.87
C PRO A 105 -0.31 -6.68 8.45
N VAL A 106 -0.30 -7.30 7.27
CA VAL A 106 0.84 -8.05 6.73
C VAL A 106 1.69 -7.17 5.83
N ARG A 107 3.02 -7.29 5.96
CA ARG A 107 3.96 -6.58 5.10
C ARG A 107 3.90 -7.11 3.67
N TRP A 108 3.64 -6.22 2.72
CA TRP A 108 3.66 -6.56 1.31
C TRP A 108 5.09 -6.64 0.77
N GLY A 109 5.39 -7.70 0.05
CA GLY A 109 6.59 -7.73 -0.80
C GLY A 109 6.47 -6.70 -1.92
N ILE A 110 7.60 -6.15 -2.36
CA ILE A 110 7.63 -5.13 -3.41
C ILE A 110 6.92 -5.59 -4.70
N TRP A 111 6.95 -6.88 -5.00
CA TRP A 111 6.34 -7.48 -6.19
C TRP A 111 4.80 -7.51 -6.18
N LEU A 112 4.18 -7.37 -5.01
CA LEU A 112 2.71 -7.32 -4.93
C LEU A 112 2.15 -5.99 -5.45
N TYR A 113 2.90 -4.90 -5.29
CA TYR A 113 2.43 -3.58 -5.73
C TYR A 113 2.18 -3.51 -7.24
N PRO A 114 3.14 -3.88 -8.12
CA PRO A 114 2.90 -3.84 -9.57
C PRO A 114 1.75 -4.75 -10.00
N LEU A 115 1.62 -5.95 -9.42
CA LEU A 115 0.53 -6.87 -9.76
C LEU A 115 -0.85 -6.28 -9.41
N VAL A 116 -0.99 -5.69 -8.22
CA VAL A 116 -2.26 -5.13 -7.78
C VAL A 116 -2.57 -3.83 -8.53
N VAL A 117 -1.59 -2.95 -8.74
CA VAL A 117 -1.76 -1.73 -9.55
C VAL A 117 -2.22 -2.08 -10.96
N PHE A 118 -1.56 -3.04 -11.61
CA PHE A 118 -1.93 -3.47 -12.96
C PHE A 118 -3.35 -4.03 -13.03
N GLY A 119 -3.70 -4.94 -12.09
CA GLY A 119 -5.03 -5.54 -12.04
C GLY A 119 -6.14 -4.51 -11.83
N ILE A 120 -5.93 -3.53 -10.94
CA ILE A 120 -6.89 -2.45 -10.69
C ILE A 120 -6.98 -1.50 -11.91
N ALA A 121 -5.86 -1.12 -12.51
CA ALA A 121 -5.85 -0.27 -13.71
C ALA A 121 -6.58 -0.94 -14.87
N LEU A 122 -6.38 -2.25 -15.06
CA LEU A 122 -7.09 -3.03 -16.07
C LEU A 122 -8.60 -3.05 -15.81
N ALA A 123 -9.02 -3.30 -14.57
CA ALA A 123 -10.42 -3.29 -14.19
C ALA A 123 -11.08 -1.93 -14.46
N PHE A 124 -10.44 -0.82 -14.08
CA PHE A 124 -10.93 0.52 -14.39
C PHE A 124 -11.02 0.78 -15.89
N SER A 125 -10.04 0.33 -16.66
CA SER A 125 -10.04 0.49 -18.13
C SER A 125 -11.18 -0.28 -18.79
N VAL A 126 -11.45 -1.50 -18.34
CA VAL A 126 -12.58 -2.31 -18.84
C VAL A 126 -13.92 -1.62 -18.52
N VAL A 127 -14.12 -1.22 -17.26
CA VAL A 127 -15.36 -0.58 -16.83
C VAL A 127 -15.60 0.73 -17.60
N SER A 128 -14.57 1.55 -17.80
CA SER A 128 -14.69 2.81 -18.53
C SER A 128 -15.01 2.60 -20.01
N ASN A 129 -14.51 1.53 -20.62
CA ASN A 129 -14.83 1.20 -22.01
C ASN A 129 -16.26 0.65 -22.16
N LEU A 130 -16.71 -0.19 -21.23
CA LEU A 130 -18.09 -0.67 -21.22
C LEU A 130 -19.11 0.46 -21.04
N GLY A 131 -18.81 1.43 -20.15
CA GLY A 131 -19.67 2.60 -19.96
C GLY A 131 -19.81 3.47 -21.23
N ARG A 132 -18.78 3.55 -22.07
CA ARG A 132 -18.85 4.25 -23.36
C ARG A 132 -19.64 3.48 -24.40
N ALA A 133 -19.55 2.16 -24.41
CA ALA A 133 -20.27 1.30 -25.36
C ALA A 133 -21.78 1.23 -25.07
N SER A 134 -22.21 1.43 -23.83
CA SER A 134 -23.63 1.40 -23.41
C SER A 134 -24.33 2.77 -23.45
N GLY A 135 -23.60 3.85 -23.64
CA GLY A 135 -24.13 5.23 -23.63
C GLY A 135 -24.28 5.89 -25.04
N GLY A 136 -24.06 5.12 -26.11
CA GLY A 136 -24.29 5.52 -27.52
C GLY A 136 -25.52 4.73 -28.09
#